data_a0444efd58620120455e9e143cd36572
#
_entry.id   a0444efd58620120455e9e143cd36572
#
_cell.length_a   1.000
_cell.length_b   1.000
_cell.length_c   1.000
_cell.angle_alpha   90.00
_cell.angle_beta   90.00
_cell.angle_gamma   90.00
#
_symmetry.space_group_name_H-M   'P 1'
#
loop_
_entity.id
_entity.type
_entity.pdbx_description
1 polymer ?
#
loop_
_entity_poly.entity_id
_entity_poly.type
_entity_poly.pdbx_seq_one_letter_code
_entity_poly.pdbx_strand_id
1 'polypeptide(L)'
;MFTRLASALLLTGLLATAAPAAHAQTTAAKKAAAAKKAAAAKSAAARKAAATKTTTTTKTTTAVTPAPAPLPSLTQEQASAGVKEALNKGIVKAVQFASEPDGFNLNDDIHIPTPPDLDLMKTTIGRLPGMTNLFAQLETQLNRAAEAAAPKAKEIFQNALSNMSFTDALSLVTSSETDAATQFLRKSTQGQMITAFHPDIERAIDQVGAGRAYATLTNTYNKIPLQQPVTLSLADYTTQKAVDGLFILLAKEESKIRKNPAARTSDILKSVFGRK
;
A
#
# COMPACT_ATOMS: atom_id res chain seq x y z
N MET A 1 14.29 72.14 22.47
CA MET A 1 14.98 71.99 23.76
C MET A 1 15.40 70.52 23.87
N PHE A 2 16.67 70.28 23.78
CA PHE A 2 17.52 69.22 24.33
C PHE A 2 17.03 67.72 24.16
N THR A 3 17.80 66.74 23.88
CA THR A 3 19.29 66.55 23.64
C THR A 3 19.53 65.17 23.04
N ARG A 4 20.49 65.04 22.23
CA ARG A 4 21.19 63.89 21.69
C ARG A 4 21.47 62.82 22.75
N LEU A 5 21.56 61.54 22.32
CA LEU A 5 22.81 60.78 22.52
C LEU A 5 22.88 59.56 21.60
N ALA A 6 23.96 59.52 20.84
CA ALA A 6 24.42 58.41 20.05
C ALA A 6 25.12 57.40 20.97
N SER A 7 25.04 56.11 20.67
CA SER A 7 26.07 55.15 21.07
C SER A 7 26.21 54.07 20.01
N ALA A 8 27.30 54.18 19.27
CA ALA A 8 27.86 53.13 18.46
C ALA A 8 28.54 52.10 19.38
N LEU A 9 28.36 50.82 19.13
CA LEU A 9 29.29 49.79 19.56
C LEU A 9 29.50 48.78 18.43
N LEU A 10 30.72 48.82 17.91
CA LEU A 10 31.38 47.79 17.13
C LEU A 10 31.47 46.50 17.98
N LEU A 11 31.16 45.33 17.40
CA LEU A 11 31.88 44.11 17.75
C LEU A 11 31.91 43.12 16.58
N THR A 12 33.08 43.07 16.06
CA THR A 12 33.88 41.97 15.47
C THR A 12 33.24 40.59 15.29
N GLY A 13 33.55 40.08 14.12
CA GLY A 13 33.19 38.84 13.49
C GLY A 13 33.52 37.55 14.23
N LEU A 14 32.81 36.53 13.80
CA LEU A 14 33.30 35.16 13.83
C LEU A 14 32.76 34.42 12.59
N LEU A 15 33.63 34.24 11.60
CA LEU A 15 33.41 33.27 10.52
C LEU A 15 33.47 31.87 11.14
N ALA A 16 32.35 31.16 11.16
CA ALA A 16 32.35 29.74 11.36
C ALA A 16 32.06 29.05 10.02
N THR A 17 33.13 28.47 9.47
CA THR A 17 33.12 27.63 8.28
C THR A 17 32.43 26.33 8.66
N ALA A 18 31.21 26.10 8.16
CA ALA A 18 30.54 24.78 8.19
C ALA A 18 30.93 24.04 6.90
N ALA A 19 31.77 23.01 7.04
CA ALA A 19 32.12 22.06 5.98
C ALA A 19 30.96 21.06 5.75
N PRO A 20 30.87 20.44 4.54
CA PRO A 20 29.65 19.76 4.09
C PRO A 20 29.54 18.35 4.64
N ALA A 21 28.43 18.04 5.30
CA ALA A 21 28.05 16.69 5.77
C ALA A 21 27.39 15.82 4.69
N ALA A 22 27.52 16.13 3.41
CA ALA A 22 26.78 15.45 2.33
C ALA A 22 27.46 14.18 1.77
N HIS A 23 28.70 13.83 2.18
CA HIS A 23 29.42 12.67 1.60
C HIS A 23 29.40 11.39 2.45
N ALA A 24 28.87 11.41 3.66
CA ALA A 24 28.90 10.22 4.54
C ALA A 24 27.70 9.27 4.36
N GLN A 25 26.58 9.73 3.80
CA GLN A 25 25.37 8.87 3.66
C GLN A 25 25.36 7.97 2.41
N THR A 26 26.11 8.32 1.37
CA THR A 26 26.15 7.50 0.13
C THR A 26 27.06 6.26 0.25
N THR A 27 28.03 6.26 1.14
CA THR A 27 28.93 5.12 1.35
C THR A 27 28.31 4.01 2.23
N ALA A 28 27.46 4.36 3.18
CA ALA A 28 26.76 3.39 4.03
C ALA A 28 25.71 2.60 3.24
N ALA A 29 24.94 3.24 2.38
CA ALA A 29 23.94 2.60 1.51
C ALA A 29 24.60 1.67 0.47
N LYS A 30 25.71 2.05 -0.12
CA LYS A 30 26.46 1.20 -1.06
C LYS A 30 27.10 -0.02 -0.38
N LYS A 31 27.53 0.11 0.88
CA LYS A 31 28.12 -1.00 1.66
C LYS A 31 27.06 -2.03 2.10
N ALA A 32 25.82 -1.58 2.39
CA ALA A 32 24.71 -2.46 2.73
C ALA A 32 24.21 -3.28 1.51
N ALA A 33 24.18 -2.66 0.31
CA ALA A 33 23.80 -3.34 -0.93
C ALA A 33 24.85 -4.39 -1.36
N ALA A 34 26.15 -4.13 -1.15
CA ALA A 34 27.22 -5.06 -1.44
C ALA A 34 27.23 -6.27 -0.49
N ALA A 35 26.91 -6.06 0.80
CA ALA A 35 26.82 -7.13 1.79
C ALA A 35 25.65 -8.10 1.50
N LYS A 36 24.50 -7.59 1.02
CA LYS A 36 23.34 -8.41 0.64
C LYS A 36 23.63 -9.29 -0.60
N LYS A 37 24.44 -8.81 -1.54
CA LYS A 37 24.84 -9.57 -2.74
C LYS A 37 25.87 -10.66 -2.45
N ALA A 38 26.75 -10.46 -1.45
CA ALA A 38 27.73 -11.44 -1.02
C ALA A 38 27.12 -12.59 -0.20
N ALA A 39 26.06 -12.33 0.57
CA ALA A 39 25.34 -13.36 1.32
C ALA A 39 24.53 -14.30 0.40
N ALA A 40 23.96 -13.76 -0.70
CA ALA A 40 23.25 -14.59 -1.69
C ALA A 40 24.18 -15.50 -2.50
N ALA A 41 25.43 -15.08 -2.75
CA ALA A 41 26.42 -15.90 -3.47
C ALA A 41 26.98 -17.06 -2.63
N LYS A 42 27.09 -16.92 -1.30
CA LYS A 42 27.57 -17.99 -0.40
C LYS A 42 26.54 -19.11 -0.21
N SER A 43 25.23 -18.84 -0.30
CA SER A 43 24.20 -19.88 -0.20
C SER A 43 24.08 -20.74 -1.45
N ALA A 44 24.46 -20.24 -2.63
CA ALA A 44 24.45 -21.00 -3.88
C ALA A 44 25.66 -21.97 -4.00
N ALA A 45 26.80 -21.61 -3.42
CA ALA A 45 28.01 -22.46 -3.45
C ALA A 45 27.92 -23.66 -2.50
N ALA A 46 27.20 -23.56 -1.38
CA ALA A 46 27.03 -24.64 -0.41
C ALA A 46 26.12 -25.79 -0.90
N ARG A 47 25.26 -25.53 -1.91
CA ARG A 47 24.36 -26.56 -2.48
C ARG A 47 25.00 -27.44 -3.57
N LYS A 48 26.18 -27.11 -4.06
CA LYS A 48 26.86 -27.86 -5.16
C LYS A 48 27.89 -28.89 -4.68
N ALA A 49 28.20 -28.94 -3.38
CA ALA A 49 29.20 -29.80 -2.78
C ALA A 49 28.67 -31.10 -2.15
N ALA A 50 27.35 -31.34 -2.15
CA ALA A 50 26.73 -32.50 -1.48
C ALA A 50 26.24 -33.62 -2.43
N ALA A 51 26.65 -33.62 -3.69
CA ALA A 51 26.24 -34.65 -4.66
C ALA A 51 27.42 -35.34 -5.30
N THR A 52 28.22 -36.11 -4.54
CA THR A 52 29.06 -37.14 -5.11
C THR A 52 29.48 -38.14 -4.03
N LYS A 53 29.19 -39.40 -4.32
CA LYS A 53 29.58 -40.69 -3.69
C LYS A 53 28.60 -41.27 -2.68
N THR A 54 27.83 -42.25 -3.11
CA THR A 54 28.13 -43.66 -2.75
C THR A 54 27.30 -44.56 -3.64
N THR A 55 27.97 -45.32 -4.50
CA THR A 55 27.43 -46.47 -5.22
C THR A 55 27.53 -47.66 -4.25
N THR A 56 26.39 -48.23 -3.87
CA THR A 56 26.35 -49.58 -3.27
C THR A 56 25.17 -50.34 -3.86
N THR A 57 25.48 -51.33 -4.61
CA THR A 57 24.58 -52.32 -5.21
C THR A 57 23.86 -53.08 -4.10
N THR A 58 22.54 -53.05 -4.05
CA THR A 58 21.76 -54.07 -3.32
C THR A 58 20.39 -54.26 -3.96
N LYS A 59 20.26 -55.41 -4.57
CA LYS A 59 19.11 -56.32 -4.74
C LYS A 59 17.70 -55.71 -4.75
N THR A 60 17.07 -55.79 -5.92
CA THR A 60 15.69 -55.56 -6.24
C THR A 60 14.75 -56.29 -5.27
N THR A 61 14.07 -55.55 -4.41
CA THR A 61 12.82 -55.96 -3.82
C THR A 61 11.82 -54.88 -4.23
N THR A 62 10.84 -55.25 -5.03
CA THR A 62 9.75 -54.39 -5.52
C THR A 62 8.90 -53.98 -4.32
N ALA A 63 9.30 -52.89 -3.64
CA ALA A 63 8.43 -52.25 -2.67
C ALA A 63 7.43 -51.43 -3.48
N VAL A 64 6.20 -51.90 -3.52
CA VAL A 64 5.04 -51.11 -3.95
C VAL A 64 4.97 -49.89 -3.05
N THR A 65 5.37 -48.74 -3.58
CA THR A 65 5.14 -47.44 -2.92
C THR A 65 3.64 -47.31 -2.72
N PRO A 66 3.13 -47.20 -1.49
CA PRO A 66 1.70 -46.93 -1.29
C PRO A 66 1.35 -45.65 -2.04
N ALA A 67 0.34 -45.73 -2.89
CA ALA A 67 -0.23 -44.55 -3.49
C ALA A 67 -0.56 -43.52 -2.37
N PRO A 68 -0.27 -42.24 -2.55
CA PRO A 68 -0.60 -41.24 -1.55
C PRO A 68 -2.08 -41.38 -1.20
N ALA A 69 -2.38 -41.56 0.09
CA ALA A 69 -3.76 -41.67 0.56
C ALA A 69 -4.55 -40.48 0.03
N PRO A 70 -5.77 -40.67 -0.49
CA PRO A 70 -6.61 -39.58 -0.95
C PRO A 70 -6.75 -38.58 0.20
N LEU A 71 -6.42 -37.32 -0.07
CA LEU A 71 -6.61 -36.25 0.92
C LEU A 71 -8.06 -36.27 1.39
N PRO A 72 -8.33 -36.26 2.71
CA PRO A 72 -9.68 -36.31 3.24
C PRO A 72 -10.53 -35.20 2.57
N SER A 73 -11.74 -35.57 2.16
CA SER A 73 -12.66 -34.60 1.56
C SER A 73 -12.91 -33.47 2.57
N LEU A 74 -12.59 -32.23 2.17
CA LEU A 74 -12.89 -31.06 3.00
C LEU A 74 -14.39 -31.04 3.31
N THR A 75 -14.72 -30.90 4.57
CA THR A 75 -16.11 -30.58 4.93
C THR A 75 -16.42 -29.15 4.42
N GLN A 76 -17.70 -28.89 4.26
CA GLN A 76 -18.17 -27.57 3.82
C GLN A 76 -17.73 -26.47 4.80
N GLU A 77 -17.77 -26.76 6.10
CA GLU A 77 -17.34 -25.85 7.17
C GLU A 77 -15.84 -25.56 7.08
N GLN A 78 -15.03 -26.58 6.80
CA GLN A 78 -13.59 -26.41 6.63
C GLN A 78 -13.25 -25.55 5.41
N ALA A 79 -13.97 -25.72 4.29
CA ALA A 79 -13.79 -24.91 3.10
C ALA A 79 -14.14 -23.42 3.38
N SER A 80 -15.28 -23.18 4.03
CA SER A 80 -15.69 -21.83 4.42
C SER A 80 -14.71 -21.18 5.39
N ALA A 81 -14.28 -21.91 6.42
CA ALA A 81 -13.29 -21.41 7.37
C ALA A 81 -11.95 -21.04 6.68
N GLY A 82 -11.52 -21.89 5.73
CA GLY A 82 -10.29 -21.64 4.97
C GLY A 82 -10.36 -20.38 4.10
N VAL A 83 -11.50 -20.13 3.44
CA VAL A 83 -11.71 -18.91 2.67
C VAL A 83 -11.68 -17.68 3.57
N LYS A 84 -12.43 -17.72 4.67
CA LYS A 84 -12.45 -16.61 5.64
C LYS A 84 -11.06 -16.32 6.22
N GLU A 85 -10.28 -17.35 6.52
CA GLU A 85 -8.90 -17.20 6.99
C GLU A 85 -7.99 -16.56 5.92
N ALA A 86 -8.09 -17.04 4.67
CA ALA A 86 -7.33 -16.48 3.55
C ALA A 86 -7.62 -15.00 3.35
N LEU A 87 -8.90 -14.65 3.31
CA LEU A 87 -9.34 -13.27 3.14
C LEU A 87 -8.95 -12.40 4.32
N ASN A 88 -9.08 -12.89 5.55
CA ASN A 88 -8.63 -12.13 6.73
C ASN A 88 -7.13 -11.85 6.69
N LYS A 89 -6.30 -12.82 6.28
CA LYS A 89 -4.85 -12.61 6.09
C LYS A 89 -4.57 -11.57 4.99
N GLY A 90 -5.28 -11.64 3.88
CA GLY A 90 -5.19 -10.67 2.79
C GLY A 90 -5.58 -9.27 3.24
N ILE A 91 -6.70 -9.13 3.96
CA ILE A 91 -7.19 -7.87 4.53
C ILE A 91 -6.16 -7.25 5.48
N VAL A 92 -5.65 -8.04 6.44
CA VAL A 92 -4.66 -7.53 7.40
C VAL A 92 -3.42 -6.99 6.69
N LYS A 93 -2.91 -7.71 5.69
CA LYS A 93 -1.74 -7.26 4.91
C LYS A 93 -2.04 -6.03 4.06
N ALA A 94 -3.16 -6.02 3.34
CA ALA A 94 -3.54 -4.91 2.49
C ALA A 94 -3.73 -3.62 3.31
N VAL A 95 -4.44 -3.71 4.43
CA VAL A 95 -4.68 -2.57 5.32
C VAL A 95 -3.38 -2.11 5.98
N GLN A 96 -2.56 -3.06 6.49
CA GLN A 96 -1.26 -2.71 7.08
C GLN A 96 -0.40 -1.96 6.07
N PHE A 97 -0.25 -2.47 4.86
CA PHE A 97 0.53 -1.84 3.81
C PHE A 97 0.01 -0.44 3.46
N ALA A 98 -1.31 -0.30 3.27
CA ALA A 98 -1.94 0.97 2.97
C ALA A 98 -1.80 2.01 4.09
N SER A 99 -1.67 1.57 5.35
CA SER A 99 -1.57 2.43 6.53
C SER A 99 -0.13 2.85 6.86
N GLU A 100 0.87 2.22 6.24
CA GLU A 100 2.27 2.58 6.46
C GLU A 100 2.59 3.94 5.79
N PRO A 101 3.55 4.71 6.30
CA PRO A 101 4.06 5.88 5.61
C PRO A 101 4.50 5.52 4.18
N ASP A 102 4.07 6.29 3.21
CA ASP A 102 4.28 6.04 1.77
C ASP A 102 3.56 4.79 1.20
N GLY A 103 2.64 4.19 1.95
CA GLY A 103 1.83 3.06 1.51
C GLY A 103 0.95 3.40 0.31
N PHE A 104 0.41 4.62 0.26
CA PHE A 104 -0.23 5.20 -0.93
C PHE A 104 0.75 6.04 -1.75
N ASN A 105 1.50 6.93 -1.11
CA ASN A 105 2.26 7.98 -1.77
C ASN A 105 3.35 7.46 -2.72
N LEU A 106 4.04 6.37 -2.38
CA LEU A 106 5.11 5.77 -3.21
C LEU A 106 4.71 4.41 -3.81
N ASN A 107 3.43 4.12 -3.91
CA ASN A 107 2.93 2.88 -4.49
C ASN A 107 2.22 3.14 -5.81
N ASP A 108 2.87 2.83 -6.91
CA ASP A 108 2.35 3.07 -8.27
C ASP A 108 0.98 2.44 -8.54
N ASP A 109 0.59 1.41 -7.80
CA ASP A 109 -0.69 0.71 -7.99
C ASP A 109 -1.89 1.43 -7.39
N ILE A 110 -1.67 2.18 -6.30
CA ILE A 110 -2.74 2.82 -5.52
C ILE A 110 -2.49 4.30 -5.23
N HIS A 111 -1.41 4.84 -5.78
CA HIS A 111 -1.10 6.26 -5.68
C HIS A 111 -2.30 7.12 -6.10
N ILE A 112 -2.63 8.10 -5.29
CA ILE A 112 -3.72 9.05 -5.56
C ILE A 112 -3.12 10.28 -6.25
N PRO A 113 -3.32 10.44 -7.57
CA PRO A 113 -2.86 11.62 -8.29
C PRO A 113 -3.68 12.85 -7.91
N THR A 114 -3.21 14.02 -8.31
CA THR A 114 -4.06 15.22 -8.28
C THR A 114 -5.34 14.98 -9.07
N PRO A 115 -6.51 15.44 -8.58
CA PRO A 115 -7.78 15.28 -9.28
C PRO A 115 -7.72 15.82 -10.73
N PRO A 116 -8.29 15.11 -11.72
CA PRO A 116 -8.32 15.57 -13.12
C PRO A 116 -8.97 16.95 -13.30
N ASP A 117 -9.93 17.29 -12.45
CA ASP A 117 -10.56 18.61 -12.43
C ASP A 117 -9.56 19.77 -12.21
N LEU A 118 -8.38 19.46 -11.68
CA LEU A 118 -7.29 20.42 -11.49
C LEU A 118 -6.31 20.49 -12.68
N ASP A 119 -6.46 19.67 -13.72
CA ASP A 119 -5.52 19.63 -14.84
C ASP A 119 -5.48 20.95 -15.60
N LEU A 120 -6.67 21.56 -15.83
CA LEU A 120 -6.73 22.90 -16.43
C LEU A 120 -6.06 23.95 -15.55
N MET A 121 -6.28 23.87 -14.25
CA MET A 121 -5.61 24.75 -13.28
C MET A 121 -4.08 24.54 -13.34
N LYS A 122 -3.63 23.29 -13.35
CA LYS A 122 -2.21 22.91 -13.42
C LYS A 122 -1.54 23.42 -14.69
N THR A 123 -2.22 23.34 -15.84
CA THR A 123 -1.71 23.85 -17.12
C THR A 123 -1.67 25.38 -17.15
N THR A 124 -2.63 26.05 -16.51
CA THR A 124 -2.80 27.50 -16.53
C THR A 124 -1.86 28.21 -15.56
N ILE A 125 -1.82 27.79 -14.29
CA ILE A 125 -1.02 28.45 -13.23
C ILE A 125 0.21 27.65 -12.78
N GLY A 126 0.37 26.40 -13.21
CA GLY A 126 1.45 25.54 -12.75
C GLY A 126 2.85 26.08 -13.08
N ARG A 127 2.98 26.94 -14.10
CA ARG A 127 4.25 27.59 -14.47
C ARG A 127 4.60 28.81 -13.60
N LEU A 128 3.66 29.28 -12.78
CA LEU A 128 3.93 30.38 -11.86
C LEU A 128 4.88 29.92 -10.74
N PRO A 129 5.76 30.80 -10.23
CA PRO A 129 6.68 30.45 -9.16
C PRO A 129 5.97 29.83 -7.96
N GLY A 130 6.43 28.66 -7.53
CA GLY A 130 5.90 27.94 -6.38
C GLY A 130 4.68 27.06 -6.66
N MET A 131 3.94 27.26 -7.75
CA MET A 131 2.70 26.51 -8.01
C MET A 131 2.95 25.04 -8.31
N THR A 132 3.98 24.70 -9.07
CA THR A 132 4.38 23.30 -9.32
C THR A 132 4.61 22.54 -8.01
N ASN A 133 5.35 23.14 -7.08
CA ASN A 133 5.62 22.55 -5.77
C ASN A 133 4.33 22.42 -4.94
N LEU A 134 3.40 23.36 -5.08
CA LEU A 134 2.14 23.33 -4.35
C LEU A 134 1.21 22.21 -4.85
N PHE A 135 1.19 21.93 -6.17
CA PHE A 135 0.48 20.76 -6.72
C PHE A 135 1.10 19.44 -6.23
N ALA A 136 2.42 19.32 -6.24
CA ALA A 136 3.10 18.14 -5.72
C ALA A 136 2.87 17.95 -4.20
N GLN A 137 2.83 19.04 -3.45
CA GLN A 137 2.48 19.02 -2.03
C GLN A 137 1.04 18.58 -1.81
N LEU A 138 0.08 19.11 -2.58
CA LEU A 138 -1.31 18.68 -2.52
C LEU A 138 -1.45 17.18 -2.74
N GLU A 139 -0.82 16.66 -3.81
CA GLU A 139 -0.84 15.24 -4.16
C GLU A 139 -0.30 14.37 -3.01
N THR A 140 0.88 14.72 -2.47
CA THR A 140 1.44 14.02 -1.31
C THR A 140 0.48 14.05 -0.11
N GLN A 141 -0.16 15.19 0.16
CA GLN A 141 -1.08 15.34 1.29
C GLN A 141 -2.36 14.54 1.13
N LEU A 142 -2.90 14.38 -0.10
CA LEU A 142 -4.05 13.49 -0.36
C LEU A 142 -3.70 12.02 -0.06
N ASN A 143 -2.51 11.58 -0.46
CA ASN A 143 -2.02 10.24 -0.16
C ASN A 143 -1.83 10.02 1.35
N ARG A 144 -1.29 11.01 2.08
CA ARG A 144 -1.17 10.95 3.55
C ARG A 144 -2.53 10.89 4.25
N ALA A 145 -3.54 11.59 3.74
CA ALA A 145 -4.89 11.49 4.27
C ALA A 145 -5.49 10.09 4.07
N ALA A 146 -5.25 9.46 2.91
CA ALA A 146 -5.67 8.09 2.65
C ALA A 146 -4.96 7.08 3.58
N GLU A 147 -3.64 7.22 3.79
CA GLU A 147 -2.86 6.40 4.72
C GLU A 147 -3.40 6.49 6.15
N ALA A 148 -3.75 7.69 6.60
CA ALA A 148 -4.31 7.91 7.94
C ALA A 148 -5.70 7.28 8.13
N ALA A 149 -6.52 7.22 7.08
CA ALA A 149 -7.86 6.63 7.13
C ALA A 149 -7.87 5.10 6.95
N ALA A 150 -6.86 4.54 6.27
CA ALA A 150 -6.81 3.13 5.88
C ALA A 150 -7.01 2.11 7.03
N PRO A 151 -6.53 2.33 8.27
CA PRO A 151 -6.72 1.37 9.37
C PRO A 151 -8.18 1.00 9.63
N LYS A 152 -9.13 1.92 9.37
CA LYS A 152 -10.56 1.71 9.58
C LYS A 152 -11.17 0.62 8.70
N ALA A 153 -10.56 0.35 7.54
CA ALA A 153 -11.00 -0.70 6.63
C ALA A 153 -10.97 -2.09 7.26
N LYS A 154 -10.05 -2.35 8.18
CA LYS A 154 -9.88 -3.67 8.79
C LYS A 154 -11.17 -4.16 9.44
N GLU A 155 -11.78 -3.34 10.28
CA GLU A 155 -13.00 -3.70 11.00
C GLU A 155 -14.17 -3.93 10.04
N ILE A 156 -14.34 -3.06 9.05
CA ILE A 156 -15.42 -3.16 8.06
C ILE A 156 -15.31 -4.46 7.26
N PHE A 157 -14.12 -4.79 6.79
CA PHE A 157 -13.87 -6.05 6.09
C PHE A 157 -14.07 -7.28 6.98
N GLN A 158 -13.59 -7.24 8.22
CA GLN A 158 -13.75 -8.35 9.16
C GLN A 158 -15.23 -8.60 9.50
N ASN A 159 -16.01 -7.54 9.65
CA ASN A 159 -17.47 -7.66 9.84
C ASN A 159 -18.15 -8.29 8.62
N ALA A 160 -17.76 -7.89 7.40
CA ALA A 160 -18.29 -8.51 6.18
C ALA A 160 -17.91 -9.98 6.07
N LEU A 161 -16.68 -10.36 6.42
CA LEU A 161 -16.27 -11.78 6.45
C LEU A 161 -17.04 -12.58 7.49
N SER A 162 -17.30 -12.02 8.67
CA SER A 162 -18.06 -12.69 9.72
C SER A 162 -19.48 -13.00 9.24
N ASN A 163 -20.08 -12.09 8.50
CA ASN A 163 -21.44 -12.21 7.96
C ASN A 163 -21.53 -13.00 6.63
N MET A 164 -20.38 -13.39 6.06
CA MET A 164 -20.33 -14.17 4.82
C MET A 164 -20.99 -15.52 5.02
N SER A 165 -21.95 -15.87 4.16
CA SER A 165 -22.62 -17.18 4.21
C SER A 165 -21.68 -18.30 3.76
N PHE A 166 -22.07 -19.51 4.09
CA PHE A 166 -21.38 -20.72 3.63
C PHE A 166 -21.43 -20.84 2.08
N THR A 167 -22.57 -20.57 1.48
CA THR A 167 -22.77 -20.62 0.02
C THR A 167 -21.87 -19.63 -0.69
N ASP A 168 -21.74 -18.42 -0.16
CA ASP A 168 -20.82 -17.42 -0.68
C ASP A 168 -19.37 -17.94 -0.64
N ALA A 169 -18.92 -18.43 0.51
CA ALA A 169 -17.58 -18.97 0.67
C ALA A 169 -17.27 -20.11 -0.31
N LEU A 170 -18.21 -21.02 -0.52
CA LEU A 170 -18.05 -22.12 -1.46
C LEU A 170 -17.94 -21.63 -2.90
N SER A 171 -18.79 -20.68 -3.31
CA SER A 171 -18.74 -20.08 -4.64
C SER A 171 -17.39 -19.41 -4.93
N LEU A 172 -16.80 -18.78 -3.92
CA LEU A 172 -15.48 -18.15 -4.04
C LEU A 172 -14.33 -19.16 -4.21
N VAL A 173 -14.41 -20.32 -3.57
CA VAL A 173 -13.41 -21.41 -3.76
C VAL A 173 -13.46 -21.96 -5.19
N THR A 174 -14.66 -22.21 -5.69
CA THR A 174 -14.87 -22.82 -7.01
C THR A 174 -14.69 -21.86 -8.16
N SER A 175 -14.68 -20.55 -7.89
CA SER A 175 -14.48 -19.52 -8.91
C SER A 175 -13.09 -19.62 -9.57
N SER A 176 -13.07 -19.49 -10.90
CA SER A 176 -11.86 -19.37 -11.70
C SER A 176 -11.25 -17.96 -11.68
N GLU A 177 -12.01 -16.96 -11.26
CA GLU A 177 -11.57 -15.58 -11.13
C GLU A 177 -10.47 -15.44 -10.09
N THR A 178 -9.47 -14.61 -10.39
CA THR A 178 -8.31 -14.42 -9.47
C THR A 178 -8.57 -13.48 -8.32
N ASP A 179 -9.68 -12.74 -8.36
CA ASP A 179 -10.10 -11.70 -7.42
C ASP A 179 -11.59 -11.81 -7.02
N ALA A 180 -12.20 -12.99 -7.20
CA ALA A 180 -13.62 -13.23 -6.92
C ALA A 180 -14.03 -12.80 -5.51
N ALA A 181 -13.20 -13.09 -4.51
CA ALA A 181 -13.49 -12.74 -3.13
C ALA A 181 -13.36 -11.22 -2.88
N THR A 182 -12.42 -10.58 -3.55
CA THR A 182 -12.29 -9.11 -3.53
C THR A 182 -13.51 -8.44 -4.15
N GLN A 183 -14.02 -8.95 -5.28
CA GLN A 183 -15.23 -8.43 -5.92
C GLN A 183 -16.47 -8.62 -5.01
N PHE A 184 -16.59 -9.78 -4.35
CA PHE A 184 -17.64 -10.02 -3.35
C PHE A 184 -17.57 -8.99 -2.22
N LEU A 185 -16.39 -8.78 -1.63
CA LEU A 185 -16.20 -7.81 -0.56
C LEU A 185 -16.46 -6.38 -1.05
N ARG A 186 -16.01 -6.02 -2.27
CA ARG A 186 -16.30 -4.70 -2.85
C ARG A 186 -17.81 -4.47 -2.92
N LYS A 187 -18.55 -5.41 -3.48
CA LYS A 187 -20.01 -5.29 -3.61
C LYS A 187 -20.72 -5.13 -2.27
N SER A 188 -20.23 -5.81 -1.24
CA SER A 188 -20.87 -5.80 0.09
C SER A 188 -20.43 -4.66 1.00
N THR A 189 -19.24 -4.06 0.78
CA THR A 189 -18.66 -3.12 1.76
C THR A 189 -18.30 -1.75 1.20
N GLN A 190 -18.21 -1.55 -0.13
CA GLN A 190 -17.73 -0.30 -0.72
C GLN A 190 -18.51 0.94 -0.23
N GLY A 191 -19.84 0.87 -0.24
CA GLY A 191 -20.68 1.99 0.22
C GLY A 191 -20.46 2.30 1.70
N GLN A 192 -20.36 1.26 2.54
CA GLN A 192 -20.08 1.43 3.97
C GLN A 192 -18.68 2.02 4.20
N MET A 193 -17.68 1.59 3.42
CA MET A 193 -16.33 2.12 3.51
C MET A 193 -16.27 3.60 3.12
N ILE A 194 -16.92 3.99 2.02
CA ILE A 194 -17.00 5.40 1.60
C ILE A 194 -17.60 6.24 2.73
N THR A 195 -18.75 5.83 3.27
CA THR A 195 -19.41 6.56 4.37
C THR A 195 -18.52 6.64 5.62
N ALA A 196 -17.83 5.55 5.97
CA ALA A 196 -17.00 5.50 7.17
C ALA A 196 -15.67 6.26 7.02
N PHE A 197 -15.10 6.30 5.81
CA PHE A 197 -13.80 6.95 5.55
C PHE A 197 -13.92 8.45 5.37
N HIS A 198 -15.00 8.90 4.75
CA HIS A 198 -15.16 10.31 4.38
C HIS A 198 -14.86 11.27 5.54
N PRO A 199 -15.45 11.15 6.75
CA PRO A 199 -15.17 12.08 7.84
C PRO A 199 -13.74 11.99 8.37
N ASP A 200 -13.08 10.83 8.25
CA ASP A 200 -11.68 10.67 8.67
C ASP A 200 -10.73 11.28 7.65
N ILE A 201 -11.02 11.11 6.36
CA ILE A 201 -10.26 11.72 5.26
C ILE A 201 -10.44 13.24 5.26
N GLU A 202 -11.64 13.74 5.43
CA GLU A 202 -11.91 15.18 5.53
C GLU A 202 -11.07 15.82 6.65
N ARG A 203 -11.08 15.22 7.84
CA ARG A 203 -10.27 15.64 8.98
C ARG A 203 -8.76 15.54 8.71
N ALA A 204 -8.32 14.46 8.06
CA ALA A 204 -6.92 14.25 7.71
C ALA A 204 -6.44 15.27 6.66
N ILE A 205 -7.26 15.61 5.66
CA ILE A 205 -6.97 16.64 4.65
C ILE A 205 -6.69 18.00 5.32
N ASP A 206 -7.46 18.35 6.34
CA ASP A 206 -7.25 19.58 7.10
C ASP A 206 -5.96 19.52 7.93
N GLN A 207 -5.71 18.41 8.61
CA GLN A 207 -4.52 18.20 9.44
C GLN A 207 -3.21 18.22 8.65
N VAL A 208 -3.17 17.58 7.49
CA VAL A 208 -1.98 17.56 6.63
C VAL A 208 -1.81 18.85 5.81
N GLY A 209 -2.81 19.73 5.83
CA GLY A 209 -2.76 21.03 5.15
C GLY A 209 -3.13 20.99 3.67
N ALA A 210 -3.70 19.91 3.16
CA ALA A 210 -4.15 19.79 1.77
C ALA A 210 -5.24 20.83 1.43
N GLY A 211 -6.15 21.11 2.35
CA GLY A 211 -7.16 22.16 2.18
C GLY A 211 -6.55 23.55 1.97
N ARG A 212 -5.47 23.89 2.70
CA ARG A 212 -4.75 25.17 2.51
C ARG A 212 -4.03 25.23 1.16
N ALA A 213 -3.38 24.15 0.75
CA ALA A 213 -2.73 24.06 -0.56
C ALA A 213 -3.77 24.25 -1.68
N TYR A 214 -4.89 23.54 -1.60
CA TYR A 214 -6.00 23.65 -2.53
C TYR A 214 -6.59 25.07 -2.58
N ALA A 215 -6.87 25.67 -1.44
CA ALA A 215 -7.38 27.05 -1.35
C ALA A 215 -6.41 28.06 -2.00
N THR A 216 -5.10 27.90 -1.83
CA THR A 216 -4.09 28.77 -2.47
C THR A 216 -4.12 28.60 -3.98
N LEU A 217 -4.19 27.36 -4.48
CA LEU A 217 -4.29 27.06 -5.91
C LEU A 217 -5.57 27.64 -6.53
N THR A 218 -6.72 27.38 -5.92
CA THR A 218 -8.03 27.86 -6.41
C THR A 218 -8.13 29.39 -6.36
N ASN A 219 -7.66 30.01 -5.29
CA ASN A 219 -7.63 31.47 -5.18
C ASN A 219 -6.73 32.13 -6.25
N THR A 220 -5.60 31.48 -6.58
CA THR A 220 -4.72 31.98 -7.62
C THR A 220 -5.33 31.83 -9.01
N TYR A 221 -5.95 30.69 -9.27
CA TYR A 221 -6.63 30.36 -10.53
C TYR A 221 -7.86 31.25 -10.77
N ASN A 222 -8.70 31.46 -9.77
CA ASN A 222 -9.95 32.24 -9.86
C ASN A 222 -9.71 33.75 -10.05
N LYS A 223 -8.47 34.25 -9.89
CA LYS A 223 -8.09 35.61 -10.27
C LYS A 223 -7.95 35.80 -11.78
N ILE A 224 -7.89 34.72 -12.55
CA ILE A 224 -7.75 34.80 -14.00
C ILE A 224 -9.15 35.06 -14.62
N PRO A 225 -9.33 36.13 -15.40
CA PRO A 225 -10.61 36.42 -16.00
C PRO A 225 -11.09 35.30 -16.92
N LEU A 226 -12.41 35.09 -17.00
CA LEU A 226 -13.09 34.11 -17.87
C LEU A 226 -12.83 32.64 -17.55
N GLN A 227 -12.18 32.30 -16.43
CA GLN A 227 -12.05 30.93 -15.96
C GLN A 227 -13.29 30.51 -15.14
N GLN A 228 -13.70 29.25 -15.32
CA GLN A 228 -14.78 28.69 -14.50
C GLN A 228 -14.21 28.28 -13.14
N PRO A 229 -14.86 28.60 -12.01
CA PRO A 229 -14.43 28.17 -10.70
C PRO A 229 -14.39 26.64 -10.59
N VAL A 230 -13.33 26.11 -10.01
CA VAL A 230 -13.26 24.69 -9.65
C VAL A 230 -13.95 24.48 -8.31
N THR A 231 -14.94 23.58 -8.27
CA THR A 231 -15.75 23.25 -7.09
C THR A 231 -15.62 21.75 -6.76
N LEU A 232 -14.40 21.28 -6.58
CA LEU A 232 -14.13 19.89 -6.27
C LEU A 232 -14.10 19.65 -4.77
N SER A 233 -14.76 18.59 -4.29
CA SER A 233 -14.56 18.03 -2.96
C SER A 233 -13.31 17.16 -2.95
N LEU A 234 -12.24 17.63 -2.32
CA LEU A 234 -11.04 16.81 -2.12
C LEU A 234 -11.32 15.58 -1.26
N ALA A 235 -12.22 15.71 -0.27
CA ALA A 235 -12.59 14.62 0.61
C ALA A 235 -13.29 13.49 -0.15
N ASP A 236 -14.27 13.82 -1.02
CA ASP A 236 -14.97 12.82 -1.83
C ASP A 236 -14.02 12.12 -2.79
N TYR A 237 -13.20 12.88 -3.52
CA TYR A 237 -12.21 12.33 -4.44
C TYR A 237 -11.23 11.39 -3.73
N THR A 238 -10.63 11.87 -2.64
CA THR A 238 -9.63 11.10 -1.89
C THR A 238 -10.26 9.87 -1.25
N THR A 239 -11.48 9.97 -0.73
CA THR A 239 -12.22 8.84 -0.16
C THR A 239 -12.45 7.76 -1.19
N GLN A 240 -12.96 8.13 -2.37
CA GLN A 240 -13.20 7.17 -3.45
C GLN A 240 -11.90 6.46 -3.87
N LYS A 241 -10.83 7.23 -4.07
CA LYS A 241 -9.52 6.67 -4.46
C LYS A 241 -8.89 5.81 -3.38
N ALA A 242 -9.00 6.20 -2.11
CA ALA A 242 -8.50 5.41 -0.98
C ALA A 242 -9.20 4.05 -0.87
N VAL A 243 -10.53 4.04 -1.00
CA VAL A 243 -11.33 2.82 -0.99
C VAL A 243 -10.98 1.92 -2.18
N ASP A 244 -10.87 2.48 -3.38
CA ASP A 244 -10.46 1.74 -4.58
C ASP A 244 -9.06 1.14 -4.44
N GLY A 245 -8.11 1.90 -3.90
CA GLY A 245 -6.75 1.43 -3.62
C GLY A 245 -6.70 0.23 -2.69
N LEU A 246 -7.51 0.23 -1.63
CA LEU A 246 -7.62 -0.91 -0.72
C LEU A 246 -8.12 -2.17 -1.42
N PHE A 247 -9.10 -2.08 -2.32
CA PHE A 247 -9.56 -3.22 -3.10
C PHE A 247 -8.50 -3.71 -4.10
N ILE A 248 -7.71 -2.81 -4.68
CA ILE A 248 -6.58 -3.19 -5.55
C ILE A 248 -5.56 -4.01 -4.76
N LEU A 249 -5.17 -3.56 -3.56
CA LEU A 249 -4.25 -4.30 -2.70
C LEU A 249 -4.81 -5.65 -2.27
N LEU A 250 -6.10 -5.70 -1.93
CA LEU A 250 -6.76 -6.95 -1.55
C LEU A 250 -6.78 -7.95 -2.70
N ALA A 251 -7.11 -7.50 -3.93
CA ALA A 251 -7.07 -8.34 -5.13
C ALA A 251 -5.66 -8.90 -5.41
N LYS A 252 -4.62 -8.11 -5.17
CA LYS A 252 -3.23 -8.58 -5.28
C LYS A 252 -2.90 -9.66 -4.26
N GLU A 253 -3.29 -9.50 -3.00
CA GLU A 253 -3.06 -10.52 -1.97
C GLU A 253 -3.88 -11.79 -2.27
N GLU A 254 -5.14 -11.68 -2.72
CA GLU A 254 -5.95 -12.82 -3.15
C GLU A 254 -5.28 -13.57 -4.31
N SER A 255 -4.87 -12.86 -5.35
CA SER A 255 -4.18 -13.45 -6.50
C SER A 255 -2.89 -14.16 -6.11
N LYS A 256 -2.11 -13.63 -5.15
CA LYS A 256 -0.91 -14.29 -4.62
C LYS A 256 -1.26 -15.63 -3.95
N ILE A 257 -2.30 -15.68 -3.12
CA ILE A 257 -2.73 -16.90 -2.43
C ILE A 257 -3.21 -17.95 -3.44
N ARG A 258 -3.99 -17.51 -4.44
CA ARG A 258 -4.51 -18.42 -5.47
C ARG A 258 -3.41 -19.00 -6.38
N LYS A 259 -2.44 -18.19 -6.80
CA LYS A 259 -1.39 -18.57 -7.75
C LYS A 259 -0.15 -19.18 -7.10
N ASN A 260 0.20 -18.79 -5.86
CA ASN A 260 1.45 -19.21 -5.22
C ASN A 260 1.21 -20.15 -4.04
N PRO A 261 1.54 -21.45 -4.17
CA PRO A 261 1.43 -22.42 -3.07
C PRO A 261 2.20 -22.02 -1.81
N ALA A 262 3.32 -21.30 -1.93
CA ALA A 262 4.10 -20.84 -0.78
C ALA A 262 3.40 -19.75 0.02
N ALA A 263 2.45 -19.03 -0.58
CA ALA A 263 1.62 -18.04 0.12
C ALA A 263 0.51 -18.67 0.98
N ARG A 264 0.24 -19.98 0.79
CA ARG A 264 -0.75 -20.76 1.54
C ARG A 264 -0.14 -21.23 2.86
N THR A 265 -0.05 -20.31 3.82
CA THR A 265 0.73 -20.51 5.06
C THR A 265 0.06 -21.43 6.08
N SER A 266 -1.23 -21.77 5.96
CA SER A 266 -1.93 -22.71 6.83
C SER A 266 -2.33 -23.98 6.07
N ASP A 267 -2.54 -25.08 6.81
CA ASP A 267 -2.96 -26.34 6.22
C ASP A 267 -4.35 -26.27 5.63
N ILE A 268 -5.23 -25.44 6.20
CA ILE A 268 -6.55 -25.13 5.65
C ILE A 268 -6.41 -24.45 4.28
N LEU A 269 -5.53 -23.44 4.15
CA LEU A 269 -5.27 -22.78 2.85
C LEU A 269 -4.70 -23.74 1.80
N LYS A 270 -3.80 -24.63 2.20
CA LYS A 270 -3.27 -25.68 1.33
C LYS A 270 -4.38 -26.63 0.89
N SER A 271 -5.26 -27.01 1.78
CA SER A 271 -6.37 -27.94 1.52
C SER A 271 -7.43 -27.33 0.60
N VAL A 272 -7.75 -26.05 0.76
CA VAL A 272 -8.77 -25.33 -0.03
C VAL A 272 -8.26 -24.97 -1.41
N PHE A 273 -7.07 -24.39 -1.52
CA PHE A 273 -6.51 -23.88 -2.79
C PHE A 273 -5.49 -24.80 -3.44
N GLY A 274 -5.15 -25.93 -2.83
CA GLY A 274 -4.17 -26.90 -3.35
C GLY A 274 -4.74 -27.98 -4.28
N ARG A 275 -6.06 -28.03 -4.46
CA ARG A 275 -6.77 -29.08 -5.21
C ARG A 275 -7.04 -28.76 -6.68
N LYS A 276 -6.39 -27.71 -7.24
CA LYS A 276 -6.45 -27.40 -8.68
C LYS A 276 -5.28 -28.02 -9.42
#